data_c8e4102c157f75e1c605b50eb3bfcde9
#
_entry.id   c8e4102c157f75e1c605b50eb3bfcde9
#
_cell.length_a   1.000
_cell.length_b   1.000
_cell.length_c   1.000
_cell.angle_alpha   90.00
_cell.angle_beta   90.00
_cell.angle_gamma   90.00
#
_symmetry.space_group_name_H-M   'P 1'
#
loop_
_entity.id
_entity.type
_entity.pdbx_description
1 polymer ?
#
loop_
_entity_poly.entity_id
_entity_poly.type
_entity_poly.pdbx_seq_one_letter_code
_entity_poly.pdbx_strand_id
1 'polypeptide(L)'
;VTWFRPSPTNQDTAANTAANTAANTAANTAANTATNSVVSDPETVATTAGGESSRSRPIRLEMVPAGVSVVINVHPGEFWTEESLGEELRFCLGPIGEWAGEHLKTLCRFPSEEIDEAMICLMLGQRGDPPEVAIVVHLKEVQKPSVLLDKFPGQRSDDYSYPVYLGDTHCYLRGPDAKTIAIGPLDRAEEMALAVRQPAVTATGIEQILPLTNRDKLLTVVFEPRDMRNFQDVLVSKSIAPVFNLVLDWFNDEEIETVAWSIDIDKRRDEFESEILLRNHHSTNSIVTPGRLERSVQKRLGVLPVELMGAVEKMRPGQVGAYRLISRFPALMSAYVLETETAVGERHVQLLTRLPERAAPNIVLAALLSWDESTRTDFSVAAVKPKPKGKQLPATVVARLGVKIEVDFRRTPLQDAIEFISEEIRVPFEIDGDALKLSGFTKNMPQTLAKAGTVKSLLHQIMKQYKGMVIVVDEGKKRITLTTEPVAKMKGLKPFSVSD
;
A
#
# COMPACT_ATOMS: atom_id res chain seq x y z
N VAL A 1 -20.65 6.71 18.31
CA VAL A 1 -19.93 7.57 17.34
C VAL A 1 -19.08 6.62 16.50
N THR A 2 -19.58 6.28 15.31
CA THR A 2 -18.89 5.37 14.37
C THR A 2 -17.77 6.15 13.68
N TRP A 3 -16.55 5.92 14.06
CA TRP A 3 -15.34 6.61 13.60
C TRP A 3 -15.00 6.38 12.11
N PHE A 4 -15.69 5.45 11.42
CA PHE A 4 -15.42 5.05 10.04
C PHE A 4 -16.68 5.03 9.15
N ARG A 5 -17.48 6.09 9.16
CA ARG A 5 -18.56 6.24 8.18
C ARG A 5 -18.35 7.50 7.36
N PRO A 6 -17.83 7.45 6.14
CA PRO A 6 -18.04 8.52 5.18
C PRO A 6 -19.53 8.49 4.77
N SER A 7 -20.22 9.62 4.96
CA SER A 7 -21.55 9.82 4.38
C SER A 7 -21.43 9.86 2.85
N PRO A 8 -22.34 9.24 2.10
CA PRO A 8 -22.30 9.31 0.65
C PRO A 8 -22.69 10.73 0.21
N THR A 9 -21.73 11.50 -0.24
CA THR A 9 -21.97 12.75 -0.95
C THR A 9 -21.75 12.53 -2.44
N ASN A 10 -22.67 13.09 -3.23
CA ASN A 10 -22.78 13.00 -4.70
C ASN A 10 -21.58 13.65 -5.47
N GLN A 11 -20.34 13.30 -5.14
CA GLN A 11 -19.13 13.78 -5.83
C GLN A 11 -18.39 12.67 -6.62
N ASP A 12 -19.08 11.57 -6.90
CA ASP A 12 -18.45 10.34 -7.43
C ASP A 12 -17.84 10.44 -8.84
N THR A 13 -18.07 11.52 -9.59
CA THR A 13 -17.63 11.57 -11.00
C THR A 13 -16.24 12.16 -11.22
N ALA A 14 -15.83 13.13 -10.42
CA ALA A 14 -14.54 13.82 -10.62
C ALA A 14 -13.36 13.05 -9.99
N ALA A 15 -13.56 12.48 -8.78
CA ALA A 15 -12.53 11.71 -8.09
C ALA A 15 -12.13 10.42 -8.85
N ASN A 16 -13.10 9.77 -9.51
CA ASN A 16 -12.84 8.60 -10.33
C ASN A 16 -11.98 8.88 -11.58
N THR A 17 -12.01 10.10 -12.11
CA THR A 17 -11.21 10.46 -13.30
C THR A 17 -9.74 10.71 -12.93
N ALA A 18 -9.49 11.35 -11.81
CA ALA A 18 -8.13 11.63 -11.31
C ALA A 18 -7.41 10.34 -10.86
N ALA A 19 -8.09 9.47 -10.11
CA ALA A 19 -7.56 8.19 -9.67
C ALA A 19 -7.20 7.26 -10.86
N ASN A 20 -8.02 7.26 -11.91
CA ASN A 20 -7.75 6.47 -13.11
C ASN A 20 -6.53 6.98 -13.91
N THR A 21 -6.25 8.29 -13.89
CA THR A 21 -5.10 8.87 -14.61
C THR A 21 -3.78 8.57 -13.86
N ALA A 22 -3.76 8.73 -12.54
CA ALA A 22 -2.60 8.44 -11.71
C ALA A 22 -2.25 6.93 -11.71
N ALA A 23 -3.27 6.06 -11.62
CA ALA A 23 -3.09 4.61 -11.63
C ALA A 23 -2.47 4.09 -12.94
N ASN A 24 -2.87 4.65 -14.09
CA ASN A 24 -2.33 4.22 -15.38
C ASN A 24 -0.86 4.64 -15.57
N THR A 25 -0.45 5.79 -15.03
CA THR A 25 0.94 6.26 -15.12
C THR A 25 1.88 5.45 -14.21
N ALA A 26 1.45 5.19 -12.98
CA ALA A 26 2.25 4.46 -12.00
C ALA A 26 2.43 2.97 -12.34
N ALA A 27 1.36 2.30 -12.83
CA ALA A 27 1.40 0.90 -13.20
C ALA A 27 2.37 0.58 -14.36
N ASN A 28 2.51 1.50 -15.33
CA ASN A 28 3.41 1.31 -16.45
C ASN A 28 4.90 1.49 -16.09
N THR A 29 5.21 2.23 -15.02
CA THR A 29 6.59 2.48 -14.61
C THR A 29 7.14 1.34 -13.73
N ALA A 30 6.31 0.76 -12.85
CA ALA A 30 6.72 -0.34 -11.98
C ALA A 30 7.03 -1.65 -12.75
N ALA A 31 6.28 -1.93 -13.82
CA ALA A 31 6.49 -3.11 -14.66
C ALA A 31 7.84 -3.08 -15.41
N ASN A 32 8.37 -1.88 -15.73
CA ASN A 32 9.63 -1.73 -16.46
C ASN A 32 10.87 -1.83 -15.56
N THR A 33 10.75 -1.64 -14.25
CA THR A 33 11.89 -1.67 -13.33
C THR A 33 12.19 -3.08 -12.83
N ALA A 34 11.19 -3.96 -12.76
CA ALA A 34 11.34 -5.33 -12.26
C ALA A 34 12.10 -6.30 -13.19
N THR A 35 12.30 -5.93 -14.46
CA THR A 35 12.91 -6.82 -15.48
C THR A 35 14.42 -6.67 -15.68
N ASN A 36 15.09 -5.74 -14.98
CA ASN A 36 16.52 -5.45 -15.22
C ASN A 36 17.47 -5.77 -14.05
N SER A 37 17.10 -6.58 -13.08
CA SER A 37 18.04 -7.05 -12.07
C SER A 37 18.90 -8.19 -12.62
N VAL A 38 20.16 -7.87 -12.91
CA VAL A 38 21.23 -8.79 -13.30
C VAL A 38 21.54 -9.68 -12.10
N VAL A 39 21.54 -10.99 -12.35
CA VAL A 39 22.04 -12.03 -11.45
C VAL A 39 23.53 -11.77 -11.17
N SER A 40 23.88 -11.49 -9.93
CA SER A 40 25.26 -11.51 -9.42
C SER A 40 25.42 -12.66 -8.43
N ASP A 41 26.47 -13.45 -8.62
CA ASP A 41 26.83 -14.62 -7.83
C ASP A 41 27.02 -14.32 -6.32
N PRO A 42 26.79 -15.28 -5.44
CA PRO A 42 26.94 -15.10 -4.00
C PRO A 42 28.41 -15.26 -3.58
N GLU A 43 29.14 -14.16 -3.45
CA GLU A 43 30.39 -14.16 -2.67
C GLU A 43 30.10 -13.80 -1.23
N THR A 44 30.56 -14.65 -0.37
CA THR A 44 30.57 -14.60 1.09
C THR A 44 31.14 -13.28 1.59
N VAL A 45 30.33 -12.41 2.19
CA VAL A 45 30.82 -11.24 2.92
C VAL A 45 30.48 -11.37 4.39
N ALA A 46 31.56 -11.51 5.15
CA ALA A 46 31.55 -11.47 6.60
C ALA A 46 31.02 -10.11 7.10
N THR A 47 30.20 -10.20 8.09
CA THR A 47 29.63 -9.18 8.95
C THR A 47 30.65 -8.14 9.39
N THR A 48 30.52 -6.91 8.97
CA THR A 48 30.99 -5.72 9.71
C THR A 48 29.83 -4.74 9.77
N ALA A 49 29.02 -4.86 10.81
CA ALA A 49 28.08 -3.85 11.23
C ALA A 49 28.86 -2.64 11.77
N GLY A 50 28.93 -1.59 11.00
CA GLY A 50 29.58 -0.34 11.31
C GLY A 50 29.11 0.79 10.42
N GLY A 51 27.78 0.87 10.17
CA GLY A 51 27.15 2.08 9.65
C GLY A 51 26.78 2.96 10.83
N GLU A 52 27.15 4.23 10.81
CA GLU A 52 26.69 5.25 11.76
C GLU A 52 25.16 5.22 11.79
N SER A 53 24.63 4.49 12.74
CA SER A 53 23.23 4.55 13.14
C SER A 53 22.99 5.97 13.61
N SER A 54 22.42 6.82 12.78
CA SER A 54 21.69 8.00 13.21
C SER A 54 20.86 7.51 14.41
N ARG A 55 21.15 8.00 15.63
CA ARG A 55 20.48 7.55 16.85
C ARG A 55 19.00 7.79 16.65
N SER A 56 18.25 6.72 16.38
CA SER A 56 16.80 6.80 16.25
C SER A 56 16.23 7.37 17.54
N ARG A 57 15.34 8.35 17.42
CA ARG A 57 14.61 8.89 18.57
C ARG A 57 13.39 7.99 18.80
N PRO A 58 13.29 7.26 19.91
CA PRO A 58 12.14 6.42 20.17
C PRO A 58 10.88 7.25 20.43
N ILE A 59 9.71 6.70 20.12
CA ILE A 59 8.41 7.27 20.49
C ILE A 59 8.29 7.18 22.04
N ARG A 60 7.86 8.27 22.67
CA ARG A 60 7.65 8.37 24.11
C ARG A 60 6.24 8.83 24.43
N LEU A 61 5.60 8.19 25.39
CA LEU A 61 4.25 8.54 25.85
C LEU A 61 4.31 9.65 26.89
N GLU A 62 4.81 10.82 26.50
CA GLU A 62 4.84 12.01 27.34
C GLU A 62 3.50 12.76 27.19
N MET A 63 2.96 13.29 28.29
CA MET A 63 1.71 14.04 28.35
C MET A 63 0.46 13.25 27.90
N VAL A 64 0.52 11.94 27.93
CA VAL A 64 -0.55 11.00 27.57
C VAL A 64 -1.06 10.30 28.82
N PRO A 65 -2.38 10.06 28.98
CA PRO A 65 -2.90 9.32 30.12
C PRO A 65 -2.46 7.87 30.12
N ALA A 66 -2.61 7.17 31.25
CA ALA A 66 -2.29 5.77 31.37
C ALA A 66 -3.24 4.86 30.57
N GLY A 67 -2.83 3.61 30.29
CA GLY A 67 -3.68 2.59 29.66
C GLY A 67 -3.80 2.71 28.14
N VAL A 68 -2.81 3.31 27.46
CA VAL A 68 -2.77 3.36 26.01
C VAL A 68 -2.67 1.95 25.43
N SER A 69 -3.55 1.61 24.51
CA SER A 69 -3.60 0.32 23.79
C SER A 69 -3.21 0.44 22.31
N VAL A 70 -3.33 1.65 21.72
CA VAL A 70 -2.90 1.92 20.36
C VAL A 70 -2.19 3.26 20.31
N VAL A 71 -1.05 3.31 19.64
CA VAL A 71 -0.30 4.54 19.36
C VAL A 71 -0.19 4.71 17.86
N ILE A 72 -0.57 5.87 17.36
CA ILE A 72 -0.37 6.26 15.96
C ILE A 72 0.49 7.52 15.98
N ASN A 73 1.71 7.42 15.51
CA ASN A 73 2.62 8.54 15.35
C ASN A 73 2.73 8.89 13.88
N VAL A 74 2.49 10.15 13.51
CA VAL A 74 2.45 10.59 12.12
C VAL A 74 3.06 11.97 11.98
N HIS A 75 3.67 12.25 10.82
CA HIS A 75 4.19 13.56 10.42
C HIS A 75 3.24 14.22 9.41
N PRO A 76 2.20 14.96 9.86
CA PRO A 76 1.16 15.48 8.98
C PRO A 76 1.69 16.41 7.89
N GLY A 77 2.69 17.23 8.19
CA GLY A 77 3.34 18.09 7.21
C GLY A 77 3.95 17.33 6.03
N GLU A 78 4.37 16.10 6.24
CA GLU A 78 4.94 15.24 5.19
C GLU A 78 3.88 14.52 4.34
N PHE A 79 2.61 14.53 4.76
CA PHE A 79 1.50 13.95 4.01
C PHE A 79 0.62 14.99 3.31
N TRP A 80 0.32 16.11 3.98
CA TRP A 80 -0.71 17.07 3.55
C TRP A 80 -0.15 18.40 3.05
N THR A 81 1.17 18.56 2.97
CA THR A 81 1.80 19.70 2.28
C THR A 81 2.00 19.37 0.81
N GLU A 82 1.89 20.35 -0.08
CA GLU A 82 2.23 20.21 -1.49
C GLU A 82 3.70 19.88 -1.67
N GLU A 83 4.04 19.04 -2.65
CA GLU A 83 5.40 18.55 -2.92
C GLU A 83 6.05 17.79 -1.75
N SER A 84 5.24 17.33 -0.79
CA SER A 84 5.70 16.55 0.36
C SER A 84 6.02 15.10 -0.01
N LEU A 85 6.74 14.40 0.88
CA LEU A 85 7.10 12.99 0.72
C LEU A 85 5.89 12.08 0.53
N GLY A 86 4.86 12.33 1.31
CA GLY A 86 3.65 11.50 1.35
C GLY A 86 2.56 11.92 0.37
N GLU A 87 2.80 12.93 -0.49
CA GLU A 87 1.74 13.47 -1.36
C GLU A 87 1.17 12.42 -2.31
N GLU A 88 2.01 11.65 -3.01
CA GLU A 88 1.55 10.58 -3.91
C GLU A 88 0.82 9.48 -3.13
N LEU A 89 1.33 9.14 -1.93
CA LEU A 89 0.69 8.18 -1.04
C LEU A 89 -0.69 8.65 -0.61
N ARG A 90 -0.82 9.92 -0.21
CA ARG A 90 -2.10 10.57 0.12
C ARG A 90 -3.09 10.51 -1.03
N PHE A 91 -2.67 10.84 -2.25
CA PHE A 91 -3.54 10.74 -3.43
C PHE A 91 -4.03 9.31 -3.66
N CYS A 92 -3.21 8.31 -3.41
CA CYS A 92 -3.63 6.91 -3.51
C CYS A 92 -4.63 6.50 -2.43
N LEU A 93 -4.59 7.14 -1.25
CA LEU A 93 -5.59 6.95 -0.21
C LEU A 93 -6.95 7.55 -0.59
N GLY A 94 -6.99 8.49 -1.55
CA GLY A 94 -8.22 9.10 -2.04
C GLY A 94 -9.08 9.70 -0.93
N PRO A 95 -10.40 9.42 -0.90
CA PRO A 95 -11.31 9.96 0.11
C PRO A 95 -10.92 9.63 1.56
N ILE A 96 -10.20 8.54 1.79
CA ILE A 96 -9.71 8.17 3.14
C ILE A 96 -8.61 9.13 3.56
N GLY A 97 -7.68 9.47 2.67
CA GLY A 97 -6.61 10.43 2.93
C GLY A 97 -7.15 11.85 3.20
N GLU A 98 -8.14 12.28 2.42
CA GLU A 98 -8.81 13.56 2.63
C GLU A 98 -9.55 13.60 3.98
N TRP A 99 -10.34 12.55 4.28
CA TRP A 99 -11.02 12.43 5.56
C TRP A 99 -10.05 12.43 6.74
N ALA A 100 -8.93 11.70 6.64
CA ALA A 100 -7.94 11.64 7.71
C ALA A 100 -7.31 13.02 7.96
N GLY A 101 -6.99 13.78 6.90
CA GLY A 101 -6.44 15.14 7.01
C GLY A 101 -7.42 16.11 7.68
N GLU A 102 -8.68 16.14 7.24
CA GLU A 102 -9.70 16.99 7.84
C GLU A 102 -10.02 16.60 9.30
N HIS A 103 -9.99 15.30 9.58
CA HIS A 103 -10.21 14.80 10.93
C HIS A 103 -9.05 15.18 11.86
N LEU A 104 -7.82 15.00 11.41
CA LEU A 104 -6.62 15.40 12.14
C LEU A 104 -6.61 16.90 12.41
N LYS A 105 -6.91 17.74 11.40
CA LYS A 105 -7.05 19.18 11.54
C LYS A 105 -8.11 19.56 12.57
N THR A 106 -9.25 18.87 12.58
CA THR A 106 -10.32 19.10 13.55
C THR A 106 -9.90 18.75 14.97
N LEU A 107 -9.20 17.64 15.15
CA LEU A 107 -8.70 17.16 16.44
C LEU A 107 -7.57 18.04 16.97
N CYS A 108 -6.58 18.31 16.13
CA CYS A 108 -5.39 19.07 16.51
C CYS A 108 -5.63 20.59 16.53
N ARG A 109 -6.68 21.08 15.86
CA ARG A 109 -7.03 22.52 15.69
C ARG A 109 -5.94 23.36 15.02
N PHE A 110 -4.99 22.71 14.36
CA PHE A 110 -3.95 23.32 13.54
C PHE A 110 -3.99 22.74 12.13
N PRO A 111 -3.63 23.52 11.11
CA PRO A 111 -3.44 22.99 9.77
C PRO A 111 -2.24 22.04 9.76
N SER A 112 -2.31 21.03 8.89
CA SER A 112 -1.29 19.96 8.82
C SER A 112 0.11 20.49 8.55
N GLU A 113 0.22 21.59 7.82
CA GLU A 113 1.48 22.27 7.46
C GLU A 113 2.23 22.83 8.67
N GLU A 114 1.48 23.22 9.74
CA GLU A 114 2.04 23.73 10.98
C GLU A 114 2.46 22.63 11.96
N ILE A 115 2.00 21.40 11.72
CA ILE A 115 2.26 20.24 12.58
C ILE A 115 3.52 19.52 12.09
N ASP A 116 4.54 19.40 12.94
CA ASP A 116 5.72 18.58 12.72
C ASP A 116 5.41 17.12 12.96
N GLU A 117 4.77 16.82 14.09
CA GLU A 117 4.41 15.47 14.50
C GLU A 117 3.10 15.46 15.28
N ALA A 118 2.30 14.44 15.08
CA ALA A 118 1.10 14.18 15.87
C ALA A 118 1.11 12.72 16.35
N MET A 119 1.01 12.54 17.67
CA MET A 119 0.86 11.23 18.28
C MET A 119 -0.58 11.09 18.80
N ILE A 120 -1.31 10.13 18.23
CA ILE A 120 -2.69 9.81 18.61
C ILE A 120 -2.68 8.52 19.43
N CYS A 121 -3.22 8.59 20.63
CA CYS A 121 -3.25 7.49 21.58
C CYS A 121 -4.70 7.09 21.85
N LEU A 122 -5.00 5.80 21.67
CA LEU A 122 -6.31 5.25 22.00
C LEU A 122 -6.21 4.43 23.28
N MET A 123 -7.04 4.75 24.26
CA MET A 123 -7.26 3.97 25.46
C MET A 123 -8.55 3.18 25.29
N LEU A 124 -8.44 1.86 25.30
CA LEU A 124 -9.56 0.94 25.19
C LEU A 124 -10.09 0.64 26.59
N GLY A 125 -11.28 1.15 26.89
CA GLY A 125 -11.95 1.01 28.18
C GLY A 125 -12.62 -0.36 28.35
N GLN A 126 -13.90 -0.37 28.78
CA GLN A 126 -14.70 -1.58 28.85
C GLN A 126 -15.16 -2.00 27.45
N ARG A 127 -15.36 -3.31 27.26
CA ARG A 127 -15.84 -3.83 25.99
C ARG A 127 -17.21 -3.25 25.63
N GLY A 128 -17.29 -2.61 24.48
CA GLY A 128 -18.49 -1.95 23.97
C GLY A 128 -18.49 -0.43 24.14
N ASP A 129 -17.59 0.11 24.97
CA ASP A 129 -17.43 1.54 25.10
C ASP A 129 -16.58 2.12 23.95
N PRO A 130 -16.84 3.34 23.50
CA PRO A 130 -15.97 3.99 22.54
C PRO A 130 -14.58 4.23 23.14
N PRO A 131 -13.50 4.13 22.35
CA PRO A 131 -12.16 4.41 22.86
C PRO A 131 -12.03 5.87 23.28
N GLU A 132 -11.37 6.11 24.40
CA GLU A 132 -10.90 7.45 24.77
C GLU A 132 -9.70 7.80 23.92
N VAL A 133 -9.58 9.08 23.57
CA VAL A 133 -8.52 9.57 22.68
C VAL A 133 -7.71 10.66 23.35
N ALA A 134 -6.41 10.50 23.38
CA ALA A 134 -5.47 11.57 23.69
C ALA A 134 -4.57 11.84 22.49
N ILE A 135 -4.22 13.10 22.29
CA ILE A 135 -3.40 13.53 21.16
C ILE A 135 -2.29 14.44 21.68
N VAL A 136 -1.07 14.16 21.24
CA VAL A 136 0.08 15.06 21.49
C VAL A 136 0.53 15.60 20.15
N VAL A 137 0.51 16.90 20.00
CA VAL A 137 0.87 17.62 18.78
C VAL A 137 2.17 18.39 19.01
N HIS A 138 3.17 18.14 18.18
CA HIS A 138 4.37 18.96 18.10
C HIS A 138 4.25 19.91 16.90
N LEU A 139 4.31 21.21 17.17
CA LEU A 139 4.25 22.24 16.14
C LEU A 139 5.65 22.60 15.63
N LYS A 140 5.75 22.93 14.35
CA LYS A 140 7.01 23.42 13.75
C LYS A 140 7.53 24.67 14.44
N GLU A 141 6.61 25.55 14.85
CA GLU A 141 6.95 26.82 15.49
C GLU A 141 6.27 27.00 16.84
N VAL A 142 6.92 27.80 17.70
CA VAL A 142 6.36 28.17 19.01
C VAL A 142 5.13 29.05 18.82
N GLN A 143 4.01 28.66 19.44
CA GLN A 143 2.77 29.42 19.42
C GLN A 143 2.66 30.38 20.61
N LYS A 144 2.10 31.56 20.36
CA LYS A 144 1.80 32.53 21.44
C LYS A 144 0.68 31.95 22.35
N PRO A 145 0.76 32.17 23.67
CA PRO A 145 -0.28 31.70 24.58
C PRO A 145 -1.71 32.19 24.21
N SER A 146 -1.85 33.41 23.68
CA SER A 146 -3.14 33.91 23.20
C SER A 146 -3.74 33.11 22.07
N VAL A 147 -2.92 32.69 21.10
CA VAL A 147 -3.39 31.86 19.98
C VAL A 147 -3.84 30.48 20.46
N LEU A 148 -3.14 29.92 21.47
CA LEU A 148 -3.54 28.66 22.07
C LEU A 148 -4.86 28.77 22.82
N LEU A 149 -5.07 29.84 23.59
CA LEU A 149 -6.35 30.07 24.31
C LEU A 149 -7.51 30.27 23.34
N ASP A 150 -7.30 30.94 22.22
CA ASP A 150 -8.33 31.08 21.18
C ASP A 150 -8.71 29.74 20.53
N LYS A 151 -7.70 28.87 20.28
CA LYS A 151 -7.91 27.55 19.69
C LYS A 151 -8.46 26.53 20.70
N PHE A 152 -8.02 26.61 21.95
CA PHE A 152 -8.36 25.69 23.05
C PHE A 152 -8.94 26.46 24.23
N PRO A 153 -10.22 26.90 24.11
CA PRO A 153 -10.86 27.64 25.20
C PRO A 153 -10.97 26.73 26.42
N GLY A 154 -10.57 27.26 27.55
CA GLY A 154 -10.63 26.55 28.82
C GLY A 154 -10.16 27.42 29.98
N GLN A 155 -10.53 27.05 31.20
CA GLN A 155 -10.07 27.67 32.41
C GLN A 155 -8.75 27.03 32.86
N ARG A 156 -7.72 27.84 33.07
CA ARG A 156 -6.46 27.34 33.63
C ARG A 156 -6.68 26.90 35.08
N SER A 157 -6.20 25.71 35.39
CA SER A 157 -6.09 25.21 36.75
C SER A 157 -4.63 24.89 37.07
N ASP A 158 -4.18 25.35 38.21
CA ASP A 158 -2.85 25.07 38.79
C ASP A 158 -2.97 24.04 39.95
N ASP A 159 -4.11 23.38 40.12
CA ASP A 159 -4.36 22.37 41.17
C ASP A 159 -3.64 21.03 40.87
N TYR A 160 -3.20 20.83 39.65
CA TYR A 160 -2.50 19.65 39.19
C TYR A 160 -0.97 19.77 39.31
N SER A 161 -0.27 18.67 39.16
CA SER A 161 1.21 18.65 39.16
C SER A 161 1.87 19.47 38.04
N TYR A 162 1.08 19.82 37.03
CA TYR A 162 1.43 20.68 35.90
C TYR A 162 0.21 21.49 35.47
N PRO A 163 0.35 22.75 34.98
CA PRO A 163 -0.79 23.57 34.59
C PRO A 163 -1.61 22.92 33.48
N VAL A 164 -2.93 22.79 33.75
CA VAL A 164 -3.91 22.22 32.82
C VAL A 164 -4.95 23.29 32.47
N TYR A 165 -5.40 23.31 31.26
CA TYR A 165 -6.53 24.09 30.80
C TYR A 165 -7.75 23.18 30.68
N LEU A 166 -8.79 23.43 31.47
CA LEU A 166 -10.02 22.62 31.52
C LEU A 166 -11.06 23.25 30.58
N GLY A 167 -11.37 22.57 29.50
CA GLY A 167 -12.46 22.91 28.59
C GLY A 167 -13.75 22.16 28.95
N ASP A 168 -14.76 22.19 28.08
CA ASP A 168 -16.07 21.58 28.35
C ASP A 168 -16.03 20.05 28.36
N THR A 169 -15.26 19.46 27.44
CA THR A 169 -15.17 17.99 27.22
C THR A 169 -13.76 17.48 27.23
N HIS A 170 -12.77 18.34 27.11
CA HIS A 170 -11.37 17.99 27.01
C HIS A 170 -10.51 18.86 27.91
N CYS A 171 -9.39 18.34 28.33
CA CYS A 171 -8.31 19.11 28.94
C CYS A 171 -7.17 19.31 27.95
N TYR A 172 -6.42 20.38 28.17
CA TYR A 172 -5.30 20.78 27.31
C TYR A 172 -4.08 21.08 28.17
N LEU A 173 -2.92 20.61 27.72
CA LEU A 173 -1.64 20.90 28.36
C LEU A 173 -0.70 21.50 27.32
N ARG A 174 0.08 22.48 27.72
CA ARG A 174 1.15 23.04 26.89
C ARG A 174 2.47 22.51 27.39
N GLY A 175 3.22 21.84 26.50
CA GLY A 175 4.53 21.32 26.84
C GLY A 175 5.54 22.38 27.26
N PRO A 176 6.63 21.98 27.96
CA PRO A 176 7.66 22.89 28.42
C PRO A 176 8.45 23.55 27.28
N ASP A 177 8.50 22.93 26.12
CA ASP A 177 9.14 23.44 24.90
C ASP A 177 8.30 24.52 24.17
N ALA A 178 7.07 24.77 24.66
CA ALA A 178 6.11 25.68 24.08
C ALA A 178 5.67 25.40 22.63
N LYS A 179 6.13 24.28 22.05
CA LYS A 179 5.73 23.76 20.75
C LYS A 179 4.80 22.57 20.87
N THR A 180 4.82 21.88 22.00
CA THR A 180 4.02 20.69 22.26
C THR A 180 2.70 21.06 22.92
N ILE A 181 1.63 20.45 22.44
CA ILE A 181 0.28 20.59 22.98
C ILE A 181 -0.31 19.20 23.13
N ALA A 182 -0.77 18.85 24.32
CA ALA A 182 -1.52 17.63 24.55
C ALA A 182 -3.00 17.94 24.75
N ILE A 183 -3.85 17.11 24.20
CA ILE A 183 -5.31 17.18 24.22
C ILE A 183 -5.81 15.81 24.71
N GLY A 184 -6.67 15.77 25.71
CA GLY A 184 -7.21 14.50 26.18
C GLY A 184 -8.55 14.63 26.88
N PRO A 185 -9.11 13.51 27.35
CA PRO A 185 -10.35 13.49 28.09
C PRO A 185 -10.24 14.33 29.38
N LEU A 186 -11.33 15.02 29.74
CA LEU A 186 -11.35 15.93 30.90
C LEU A 186 -11.05 15.19 32.21
N ASP A 187 -11.57 14.00 32.37
CA ASP A 187 -11.41 13.14 33.56
C ASP A 187 -10.03 12.51 33.70
N ARG A 188 -9.19 12.63 32.65
CA ARG A 188 -7.80 12.17 32.63
C ARG A 188 -6.77 13.29 32.85
N ALA A 189 -7.22 14.50 33.20
CA ALA A 189 -6.36 15.68 33.34
C ALA A 189 -5.19 15.47 34.31
N GLU A 190 -5.42 14.80 35.45
CA GLU A 190 -4.39 14.52 36.46
C GLU A 190 -3.33 13.56 35.92
N GLU A 191 -3.75 12.49 35.26
CA GLU A 191 -2.82 11.50 34.67
C GLU A 191 -1.94 12.17 33.60
N MET A 192 -2.51 13.00 32.73
CA MET A 192 -1.78 13.73 31.71
C MET A 192 -0.80 14.75 32.33
N ALA A 193 -1.18 15.43 33.39
CA ALA A 193 -0.33 16.36 34.10
C ALA A 193 0.87 15.66 34.75
N LEU A 194 0.68 14.47 35.30
CA LEU A 194 1.76 13.61 35.85
C LEU A 194 2.68 13.14 34.73
N ALA A 195 2.11 12.77 33.57
CA ALA A 195 2.86 12.25 32.41
C ALA A 195 3.77 13.27 31.73
N VAL A 196 3.70 14.55 32.10
CA VAL A 196 4.69 15.56 31.66
C VAL A 196 6.10 15.26 32.17
N ARG A 197 6.20 14.63 33.35
CA ARG A 197 7.49 14.33 34.00
C ARG A 197 7.90 12.89 33.92
N GLN A 198 6.91 12.01 33.86
CA GLN A 198 7.13 10.56 33.82
C GLN A 198 6.22 9.95 32.74
N PRO A 199 6.73 9.15 31.81
CA PRO A 199 5.90 8.49 30.81
C PRO A 199 4.74 7.73 31.45
N ALA A 200 3.60 7.73 30.79
CA ALA A 200 2.42 7.01 31.25
C ALA A 200 2.67 5.50 31.35
N VAL A 201 2.04 4.87 32.34
CA VAL A 201 2.03 3.41 32.46
C VAL A 201 1.11 2.83 31.39
N THR A 202 1.60 1.88 30.63
CA THR A 202 0.86 1.23 29.54
C THR A 202 1.03 -0.28 29.61
N ALA A 203 0.44 -1.01 28.67
CA ALA A 203 0.65 -2.45 28.55
C ALA A 203 2.14 -2.77 28.37
N THR A 204 2.62 -3.81 29.04
CA THR A 204 4.04 -4.21 29.01
C THR A 204 4.56 -4.43 27.60
N GLY A 205 3.71 -4.93 26.70
CA GLY A 205 4.05 -5.13 25.29
C GLY A 205 4.40 -3.82 24.60
N ILE A 206 3.55 -2.80 24.75
CA ILE A 206 3.74 -1.47 24.19
C ILE A 206 4.96 -0.80 24.81
N GLU A 207 5.10 -0.81 26.12
CA GLU A 207 6.23 -0.21 26.84
C GLU A 207 7.58 -0.76 26.35
N GLN A 208 7.65 -2.05 26.05
CA GLN A 208 8.91 -2.69 25.62
C GLN A 208 9.18 -2.59 24.12
N ILE A 209 8.19 -2.33 23.27
CA ILE A 209 8.40 -2.17 21.84
C ILE A 209 8.70 -0.71 21.45
N LEU A 210 8.14 0.28 22.15
CA LEU A 210 8.34 1.70 21.87
C LEU A 210 9.81 2.13 21.82
N PRO A 211 10.72 1.65 22.72
CA PRO A 211 12.15 2.00 22.64
C PRO A 211 12.84 1.53 21.35
N LEU A 212 12.25 0.57 20.63
CA LEU A 212 12.77 0.02 19.37
C LEU A 212 12.26 0.79 18.16
N THR A 213 11.23 1.64 18.33
CA THR A 213 10.65 2.44 17.23
C THR A 213 11.54 3.64 16.91
N ASN A 214 11.32 4.20 15.73
CA ASN A 214 11.90 5.47 15.33
C ASN A 214 10.80 6.51 15.14
N ARG A 215 10.81 7.54 16.00
CA ARG A 215 9.87 8.66 15.99
C ARG A 215 9.89 9.47 14.69
N ASP A 216 11.03 9.50 14.00
CA ASP A 216 11.22 10.29 12.78
C ASP A 216 10.65 9.63 11.52
N LYS A 217 10.04 8.43 11.65
CA LYS A 217 9.34 7.75 10.55
C LYS A 217 8.04 8.47 10.17
N LEU A 218 7.72 8.48 8.89
CA LEU A 218 6.55 9.15 8.32
C LEU A 218 5.23 8.78 9.04
N LEU A 219 5.06 7.50 9.32
CA LEU A 219 3.96 6.95 10.10
C LEU A 219 4.43 5.73 10.88
N THR A 220 4.03 5.64 12.15
CA THR A 220 4.20 4.44 12.97
C THR A 220 2.91 4.13 13.67
N VAL A 221 2.47 2.87 13.61
CA VAL A 221 1.30 2.36 14.35
C VAL A 221 1.77 1.26 15.29
N VAL A 222 1.47 1.40 16.59
CA VAL A 222 1.78 0.40 17.61
C VAL A 222 0.48 -0.10 18.22
N PHE A 223 0.30 -1.42 18.31
CA PHE A 223 -0.91 -2.03 18.83
C PHE A 223 -0.70 -3.46 19.30
N GLU A 224 -1.61 -3.96 20.12
CA GLU A 224 -1.70 -5.37 20.48
C GLU A 224 -2.80 -6.04 19.64
N PRO A 225 -2.49 -7.09 18.82
CA PRO A 225 -3.48 -7.74 17.95
C PRO A 225 -4.67 -8.29 18.73
N ARG A 226 -4.45 -8.76 19.96
CA ARG A 226 -5.48 -9.28 20.84
C ARG A 226 -6.50 -8.19 21.24
N ASP A 227 -6.02 -7.00 21.58
CA ASP A 227 -6.87 -5.87 21.93
C ASP A 227 -7.65 -5.38 20.73
N MET A 228 -7.00 -5.26 19.58
CA MET A 228 -7.67 -4.92 18.32
C MET A 228 -8.82 -5.87 17.99
N ARG A 229 -8.65 -7.17 18.26
CA ARG A 229 -9.69 -8.19 18.06
C ARG A 229 -10.83 -8.07 19.08
N ASN A 230 -10.48 -7.83 20.35
CA ASN A 230 -11.47 -7.71 21.42
C ASN A 230 -12.38 -6.48 21.27
N PHE A 231 -11.86 -5.40 20.71
CA PHE A 231 -12.56 -4.12 20.53
C PHE A 231 -12.96 -3.83 19.10
N GLN A 232 -12.90 -4.82 18.21
CA GLN A 232 -13.19 -4.63 16.80
C GLN A 232 -14.58 -4.01 16.55
N ASP A 233 -15.60 -4.35 17.36
CA ASP A 233 -16.97 -3.86 17.20
C ASP A 233 -17.09 -2.33 17.35
N VAL A 234 -16.20 -1.72 18.10
CA VAL A 234 -16.15 -0.27 18.33
C VAL A 234 -15.11 0.44 17.46
N LEU A 235 -14.05 -0.27 17.06
CA LEU A 235 -12.97 0.28 16.25
C LEU A 235 -13.32 0.30 14.76
N VAL A 236 -14.01 -0.71 14.26
CA VAL A 236 -14.28 -0.84 12.82
C VAL A 236 -15.76 -1.08 12.52
N SER A 237 -16.20 -0.61 11.36
CA SER A 237 -17.55 -0.88 10.90
C SER A 237 -17.75 -2.36 10.55
N LYS A 238 -19.00 -2.86 10.66
CA LYS A 238 -19.33 -4.26 10.33
C LYS A 238 -18.97 -4.66 8.90
N SER A 239 -19.00 -3.73 7.97
CA SER A 239 -18.61 -3.96 6.56
C SER A 239 -17.12 -4.23 6.38
N ILE A 240 -16.29 -3.67 7.25
CA ILE A 240 -14.83 -3.76 7.20
C ILE A 240 -14.31 -4.93 8.06
N ALA A 241 -15.08 -5.35 9.06
CA ALA A 241 -14.67 -6.38 10.01
C ALA A 241 -14.07 -7.65 9.37
N PRO A 242 -14.62 -8.20 8.27
CA PRO A 242 -14.04 -9.41 7.66
C PRO A 242 -12.61 -9.23 7.18
N VAL A 243 -12.30 -8.09 6.55
CA VAL A 243 -10.94 -7.78 6.07
C VAL A 243 -10.01 -7.44 7.21
N PHE A 244 -10.51 -6.69 8.18
CA PHE A 244 -9.78 -6.38 9.40
C PHE A 244 -9.36 -7.64 10.15
N ASN A 245 -10.26 -8.63 10.26
CA ASN A 245 -9.93 -9.93 10.85
C ASN A 245 -8.88 -10.69 10.05
N LEU A 246 -8.94 -10.66 8.71
CA LEU A 246 -7.92 -11.29 7.87
C LEU A 246 -6.52 -10.70 8.15
N VAL A 247 -6.44 -9.39 8.29
CA VAL A 247 -5.17 -8.70 8.67
C VAL A 247 -4.74 -9.10 10.07
N LEU A 248 -5.65 -9.12 11.04
CA LEU A 248 -5.33 -9.53 12.40
C LEU A 248 -4.92 -11.01 12.49
N ASP A 249 -5.52 -11.89 11.69
CA ASP A 249 -5.15 -13.31 11.63
C ASP A 249 -3.72 -13.49 11.13
N TRP A 250 -3.23 -12.60 10.26
CA TRP A 250 -1.84 -12.60 9.86
C TRP A 250 -0.90 -12.34 11.03
N PHE A 251 -1.27 -11.44 11.95
CA PHE A 251 -0.46 -11.13 13.14
C PHE A 251 -0.55 -12.19 14.25
N ASN A 252 -1.45 -13.14 14.20
CA ASN A 252 -1.61 -14.25 15.13
C ASN A 252 -1.33 -13.91 16.62
N ASP A 253 -2.37 -13.52 17.34
CA ASP A 253 -2.33 -13.06 18.73
C ASP A 253 -1.90 -14.12 19.77
N GLU A 254 -1.76 -15.39 19.38
CA GLU A 254 -1.16 -16.43 20.22
C GLU A 254 0.37 -16.39 20.23
N GLU A 255 0.98 -15.90 19.15
CA GLU A 255 2.43 -15.82 19.00
C GLU A 255 2.96 -14.41 19.19
N ILE A 256 2.19 -13.40 18.79
CA ILE A 256 2.56 -11.98 18.75
C ILE A 256 1.79 -11.24 19.84
N GLU A 257 2.52 -10.63 20.76
CA GLU A 257 1.95 -9.80 21.84
C GLU A 257 1.70 -8.38 21.33
N THR A 258 2.70 -7.78 20.70
CA THR A 258 2.64 -6.39 20.25
C THR A 258 3.28 -6.24 18.88
N VAL A 259 2.72 -5.35 18.10
CA VAL A 259 3.18 -4.97 16.75
C VAL A 259 3.53 -3.49 16.76
N ALA A 260 4.67 -3.13 16.18
CA ALA A 260 4.92 -1.76 15.72
C ALA A 260 5.19 -1.80 14.22
N TRP A 261 4.37 -1.11 13.45
CA TRP A 261 4.51 -1.01 12.00
C TRP A 261 4.80 0.42 11.62
N SER A 262 5.96 0.64 11.03
CA SER A 262 6.43 1.93 10.58
C SER A 262 6.55 1.96 9.06
N ILE A 263 6.23 3.08 8.46
CA ILE A 263 6.50 3.37 7.05
C ILE A 263 7.28 4.66 6.93
N ASP A 264 8.16 4.72 5.93
CA ASP A 264 8.99 5.87 5.64
C ASP A 264 9.28 5.98 4.15
N ILE A 265 9.65 7.19 3.72
CA ILE A 265 10.08 7.48 2.35
C ILE A 265 11.42 8.23 2.44
N ASP A 266 12.50 7.58 2.01
CA ASP A 266 13.82 8.21 1.96
C ASP A 266 14.05 8.84 0.58
N LYS A 267 13.82 10.15 0.46
CA LYS A 267 14.07 10.92 -0.77
C LYS A 267 15.51 10.83 -1.26
N ARG A 268 16.47 10.62 -0.38
CA ARG A 268 17.90 10.59 -0.78
C ARG A 268 18.24 9.31 -1.53
N ARG A 269 17.49 8.24 -1.24
CA ARG A 269 17.69 6.91 -1.83
C ARG A 269 16.62 6.55 -2.84
N ASP A 270 15.57 7.38 -2.99
CA ASP A 270 14.34 7.06 -3.75
C ASP A 270 13.71 5.73 -3.27
N GLU A 271 13.73 5.49 -1.95
CA GLU A 271 13.28 4.24 -1.34
C GLU A 271 12.07 4.47 -0.44
N PHE A 272 11.12 3.55 -0.54
CA PHE A 272 10.08 3.32 0.45
C PHE A 272 10.54 2.24 1.41
N GLU A 273 10.45 2.50 2.70
CA GLU A 273 10.79 1.57 3.76
C GLU A 273 9.54 1.21 4.57
N SER A 274 9.32 -0.09 4.77
CA SER A 274 8.32 -0.61 5.69
C SER A 274 9.01 -1.48 6.72
N GLU A 275 8.90 -1.12 7.99
CA GLU A 275 9.46 -1.85 9.11
C GLU A 275 8.34 -2.37 10.00
N ILE A 276 8.34 -3.68 10.27
CA ILE A 276 7.41 -4.31 11.20
C ILE A 276 8.21 -4.96 12.31
N LEU A 277 8.03 -4.47 13.54
CA LEU A 277 8.57 -5.09 14.75
C LEU A 277 7.47 -5.94 15.37
N LEU A 278 7.75 -7.23 15.56
CA LEU A 278 6.83 -8.20 16.13
C LEU A 278 7.40 -8.69 17.47
N ARG A 279 6.78 -8.30 18.57
CA ARG A 279 7.16 -8.78 19.87
C ARG A 279 6.50 -10.13 20.16
N ASN A 280 7.31 -11.11 20.53
CA ASN A 280 6.80 -12.44 20.87
C ASN A 280 6.05 -12.46 22.19
N HIS A 281 4.97 -13.22 22.23
CA HIS A 281 4.18 -13.42 23.44
C HIS A 281 5.02 -14.12 24.53
N HIS A 282 5.00 -13.59 25.74
CA HIS A 282 5.67 -14.15 26.88
C HIS A 282 4.68 -14.43 28.02
N SER A 283 3.99 -15.55 27.93
CA SER A 283 3.13 -16.01 29.02
C SER A 283 3.79 -17.16 29.79
N THR A 284 3.36 -17.35 31.04
CA THR A 284 3.80 -18.47 31.88
C THR A 284 3.47 -19.85 31.30
N ASN A 285 2.48 -19.91 30.39
CA ASN A 285 1.99 -21.18 29.82
C ASN A 285 2.50 -21.44 28.38
N SER A 286 3.04 -20.46 27.70
CA SER A 286 3.56 -20.62 26.32
C SER A 286 4.68 -19.62 26.08
N ILE A 287 5.92 -20.11 26.09
CA ILE A 287 7.08 -19.28 25.72
C ILE A 287 7.30 -19.44 24.21
N VAL A 288 6.95 -18.41 23.46
CA VAL A 288 7.31 -18.33 22.05
C VAL A 288 8.69 -17.70 21.96
N THR A 289 9.70 -18.45 21.54
CA THR A 289 11.03 -17.88 21.34
C THR A 289 11.06 -17.03 20.05
N PRO A 290 11.89 -15.96 19.98
CA PRO A 290 12.00 -15.15 18.77
C PRO A 290 12.30 -15.96 17.51
N GLY A 291 13.17 -16.96 17.59
CA GLY A 291 13.47 -17.83 16.45
C GLY A 291 12.32 -18.78 16.03
N ARG A 292 11.37 -19.09 16.96
CA ARG A 292 10.14 -19.78 16.58
C ARG A 292 9.19 -18.81 15.87
N LEU A 293 9.05 -17.60 16.39
CA LEU A 293 8.25 -16.55 15.78
C LEU A 293 8.77 -16.21 14.38
N GLU A 294 10.08 -16.03 14.22
CA GLU A 294 10.70 -15.78 12.91
C GLU A 294 10.28 -16.84 11.87
N ARG A 295 10.45 -18.12 12.19
CA ARG A 295 10.08 -19.21 11.28
C ARG A 295 8.59 -19.21 10.94
N SER A 296 7.74 -18.91 11.91
CA SER A 296 6.29 -18.82 11.72
C SER A 296 5.94 -17.66 10.80
N VAL A 297 6.55 -16.50 10.98
CA VAL A 297 6.35 -15.30 10.18
C VAL A 297 6.87 -15.50 8.75
N GLN A 298 8.06 -16.05 8.58
CA GLN A 298 8.61 -16.36 7.25
C GLN A 298 7.70 -17.31 6.47
N LYS A 299 7.15 -18.33 7.14
CA LYS A 299 6.18 -19.22 6.52
C LYS A 299 4.92 -18.46 6.06
N ARG A 300 4.37 -17.57 6.90
CA ARG A 300 3.19 -16.76 6.55
C ARG A 300 3.49 -15.80 5.40
N LEU A 301 4.64 -15.13 5.41
CA LEU A 301 5.09 -14.30 4.30
C LEU A 301 5.15 -15.08 2.99
N GLY A 302 5.71 -16.29 3.02
CA GLY A 302 5.84 -17.12 1.81
C GLY A 302 4.51 -17.58 1.21
N VAL A 303 3.43 -17.70 2.00
CA VAL A 303 2.10 -18.07 1.49
C VAL A 303 1.20 -16.89 1.14
N LEU A 304 1.49 -15.70 1.67
CA LEU A 304 0.66 -14.50 1.49
C LEU A 304 0.33 -14.15 0.03
N PRO A 305 1.28 -14.16 -0.93
CA PRO A 305 0.96 -13.86 -2.32
C PRO A 305 0.01 -14.88 -2.96
N VAL A 306 0.11 -16.15 -2.56
CA VAL A 306 -0.75 -17.23 -3.08
C VAL A 306 -2.17 -17.10 -2.52
N GLU A 307 -2.32 -16.78 -1.23
CA GLU A 307 -3.61 -16.54 -0.60
C GLU A 307 -4.30 -15.32 -1.21
N LEU A 308 -3.55 -14.23 -1.43
CA LEU A 308 -4.05 -13.04 -2.11
C LEU A 308 -4.49 -13.35 -3.54
N MET A 309 -3.74 -14.17 -4.28
CA MET A 309 -4.13 -14.59 -5.62
C MET A 309 -5.47 -15.34 -5.59
N GLY A 310 -5.64 -16.27 -4.65
CA GLY A 310 -6.90 -17.00 -4.47
C GLY A 310 -8.09 -16.09 -4.09
N ALA A 311 -7.83 -15.02 -3.33
CA ALA A 311 -8.85 -14.02 -3.00
C ALA A 311 -9.19 -13.14 -4.22
N VAL A 312 -8.18 -12.61 -4.90
CA VAL A 312 -8.33 -11.74 -6.09
C VAL A 312 -9.06 -12.46 -7.23
N GLU A 313 -8.82 -13.76 -7.43
CA GLU A 313 -9.53 -14.55 -8.44
C GLU A 313 -11.05 -14.60 -8.21
N LYS A 314 -11.53 -14.40 -6.99
CA LYS A 314 -12.94 -14.35 -6.66
C LYS A 314 -13.57 -12.96 -6.87
N MET A 315 -12.76 -11.92 -6.85
CA MET A 315 -13.22 -10.54 -7.01
C MET A 315 -13.66 -10.23 -8.43
N ARG A 316 -14.69 -9.39 -8.59
CA ARG A 316 -15.29 -9.04 -9.88
C ARG A 316 -15.60 -7.55 -9.93
N PRO A 317 -14.55 -6.68 -9.86
CA PRO A 317 -14.78 -5.24 -9.93
C PRO A 317 -15.42 -4.85 -11.25
N GLY A 318 -16.41 -3.96 -11.19
CA GLY A 318 -17.15 -3.52 -12.36
C GLY A 318 -16.34 -2.63 -13.30
N GLN A 319 -15.26 -2.00 -12.79
CA GLN A 319 -14.40 -1.12 -13.57
C GLN A 319 -13.14 -1.85 -14.04
N VAL A 320 -12.82 -1.74 -15.33
CA VAL A 320 -11.65 -2.40 -15.95
C VAL A 320 -10.33 -1.94 -15.30
N GLY A 321 -10.22 -0.65 -14.95
CA GLY A 321 -9.04 -0.10 -14.27
C GLY A 321 -8.82 -0.73 -12.90
N ALA A 322 -9.87 -0.81 -12.08
CA ALA A 322 -9.82 -1.46 -10.77
C ALA A 322 -9.45 -2.95 -10.89
N TYR A 323 -10.04 -3.66 -11.86
CA TYR A 323 -9.70 -5.07 -12.11
C TYR A 323 -8.21 -5.26 -12.41
N ARG A 324 -7.60 -4.39 -13.25
CA ARG A 324 -6.16 -4.48 -13.59
C ARG A 324 -5.26 -4.27 -12.37
N LEU A 325 -5.60 -3.30 -11.52
CA LEU A 325 -4.81 -3.01 -10.32
C LEU A 325 -4.95 -4.11 -9.27
N ILE A 326 -6.18 -4.55 -9.01
CA ILE A 326 -6.46 -5.66 -8.07
C ILE A 326 -5.76 -6.94 -8.54
N SER A 327 -5.79 -7.25 -9.84
CA SER A 327 -5.12 -8.44 -10.39
C SER A 327 -3.60 -8.42 -10.25
N ARG A 328 -2.98 -7.24 -10.14
CA ARG A 328 -1.53 -7.08 -9.92
C ARG A 328 -1.14 -7.14 -8.45
N PHE A 329 -2.09 -6.98 -7.53
CA PHE A 329 -1.80 -6.92 -6.10
C PHE A 329 -1.01 -8.13 -5.58
N PRO A 330 -1.33 -9.39 -5.93
CA PRO A 330 -0.51 -10.54 -5.52
C PRO A 330 0.94 -10.49 -6.00
N ALA A 331 1.19 -9.97 -7.20
CA ALA A 331 2.54 -9.82 -7.73
C ALA A 331 3.33 -8.70 -7.01
N LEU A 332 2.66 -7.58 -6.67
CA LEU A 332 3.24 -6.51 -5.85
C LEU A 332 3.61 -7.04 -4.46
N MET A 333 2.75 -7.84 -3.84
CA MET A 333 3.04 -8.46 -2.55
C MET A 333 4.12 -9.54 -2.64
N SER A 334 4.25 -10.23 -3.78
CA SER A 334 5.40 -11.13 -4.01
C SER A 334 6.71 -10.35 -4.02
N ALA A 335 6.77 -9.21 -4.70
CA ALA A 335 7.95 -8.34 -4.69
C ALA A 335 8.23 -7.81 -3.28
N TYR A 336 7.20 -7.36 -2.56
CA TYR A 336 7.33 -6.92 -1.16
C TYR A 336 7.95 -8.01 -0.28
N VAL A 337 7.47 -9.25 -0.38
CA VAL A 337 7.98 -10.39 0.40
C VAL A 337 9.42 -10.74 0.03
N LEU A 338 9.78 -10.69 -1.26
CA LEU A 338 11.14 -10.99 -1.72
C LEU A 338 12.17 -9.97 -1.21
N GLU A 339 11.79 -8.71 -1.09
CA GLU A 339 12.65 -7.64 -0.59
C GLU A 339 12.56 -7.45 0.94
N THR A 340 11.86 -8.37 1.63
CA THR A 340 11.74 -8.33 3.10
C THR A 340 12.89 -9.08 3.75
N GLU A 341 13.74 -8.34 4.45
CA GLU A 341 14.78 -8.87 5.32
C GLU A 341 14.20 -9.16 6.72
N THR A 342 14.63 -10.27 7.32
CA THR A 342 14.19 -10.65 8.67
C THR A 342 15.38 -10.64 9.62
N ALA A 343 15.25 -9.96 10.74
CA ALA A 343 16.24 -9.97 11.83
C ALA A 343 15.59 -10.40 13.15
N VAL A 344 16.36 -11.08 13.98
CA VAL A 344 15.91 -11.59 15.28
C VAL A 344 16.61 -10.83 16.39
N GLY A 345 15.84 -10.14 17.23
CA GLY A 345 16.31 -9.50 18.45
C GLY A 345 16.11 -10.41 19.68
N GLU A 346 16.34 -9.85 20.87
CA GLU A 346 16.20 -10.61 22.13
C GLU A 346 14.76 -11.07 22.37
N ARG A 347 13.77 -10.24 22.09
CA ARG A 347 12.33 -10.46 22.33
C ARG A 347 11.43 -10.01 21.17
N HIS A 348 11.99 -9.81 20.01
CA HIS A 348 11.23 -9.37 18.84
C HIS A 348 11.83 -9.94 17.56
N VAL A 349 11.03 -9.91 16.53
CA VAL A 349 11.42 -10.15 15.14
C VAL A 349 11.18 -8.86 14.38
N GLN A 350 12.16 -8.42 13.63
CA GLN A 350 12.07 -7.28 12.72
C GLN A 350 11.93 -7.77 11.30
N LEU A 351 10.97 -7.22 10.59
CA LEU A 351 10.80 -7.36 9.15
C LEU A 351 11.07 -6.00 8.55
N LEU A 352 12.06 -5.91 7.69
CA LEU A 352 12.44 -4.67 7.03
C LEU A 352 12.33 -4.87 5.51
N THR A 353 11.44 -4.13 4.90
CA THR A 353 11.23 -4.16 3.44
C THR A 353 11.67 -2.84 2.85
N ARG A 354 12.52 -2.88 1.83
CA ARG A 354 12.93 -1.71 1.05
C ARG A 354 12.53 -1.88 -0.40
N LEU A 355 11.78 -0.92 -0.90
CA LEU A 355 11.28 -0.92 -2.27
C LEU A 355 11.56 0.46 -2.89
N PRO A 356 11.59 0.57 -4.24
CA PRO A 356 11.59 1.88 -4.87
C PRO A 356 10.42 2.74 -4.38
N GLU A 357 10.62 4.05 -4.18
CA GLU A 357 9.63 4.99 -3.65
C GLU A 357 8.25 4.81 -4.31
N ARG A 358 8.23 4.66 -5.63
CA ARG A 358 7.00 4.48 -6.41
C ARG A 358 6.24 3.16 -6.17
N ALA A 359 6.82 2.22 -5.45
CA ALA A 359 6.13 0.97 -5.11
C ALA A 359 5.04 1.21 -4.05
N ALA A 360 5.27 2.10 -3.09
CA ALA A 360 4.33 2.38 -2.01
C ALA A 360 2.94 2.84 -2.49
N PRO A 361 2.81 3.88 -3.35
CA PRO A 361 1.52 4.29 -3.90
C PRO A 361 0.80 3.16 -4.62
N ASN A 362 1.52 2.34 -5.39
CA ASN A 362 0.93 1.22 -6.11
C ASN A 362 0.41 0.12 -5.18
N ILE A 363 1.16 -0.23 -4.13
CA ILE A 363 0.76 -1.22 -3.13
C ILE A 363 -0.47 -0.71 -2.38
N VAL A 364 -0.45 0.54 -1.91
CA VAL A 364 -1.56 1.14 -1.17
C VAL A 364 -2.82 1.20 -2.01
N LEU A 365 -2.73 1.67 -3.26
CA LEU A 365 -3.87 1.75 -4.15
C LEU A 365 -4.45 0.35 -4.48
N ALA A 366 -3.58 -0.63 -4.77
CA ALA A 366 -4.01 -2.00 -5.03
C ALA A 366 -4.65 -2.64 -3.79
N ALA A 367 -4.09 -2.39 -2.59
CA ALA A 367 -4.63 -2.85 -1.33
C ALA A 367 -6.01 -2.24 -1.05
N LEU A 368 -6.17 -0.93 -1.20
CA LEU A 368 -7.44 -0.24 -0.97
C LEU A 368 -8.53 -0.68 -1.95
N LEU A 369 -8.21 -0.82 -3.24
CA LEU A 369 -9.17 -1.30 -4.24
C LEU A 369 -9.54 -2.77 -3.97
N SER A 370 -8.58 -3.60 -3.56
CA SER A 370 -8.85 -4.98 -3.17
C SER A 370 -9.71 -5.05 -1.91
N TRP A 371 -9.44 -4.18 -0.95
CA TRP A 371 -10.26 -4.03 0.24
C TRP A 371 -11.70 -3.64 -0.11
N ASP A 372 -11.89 -2.56 -0.85
CA ASP A 372 -13.22 -2.09 -1.25
C ASP A 372 -14.00 -3.17 -2.01
N GLU A 373 -13.35 -3.85 -2.96
CA GLU A 373 -13.98 -4.95 -3.69
C GLU A 373 -14.26 -6.17 -2.80
N SER A 374 -13.41 -6.44 -1.80
CA SER A 374 -13.62 -7.57 -0.88
C SER A 374 -14.90 -7.44 -0.06
N THR A 375 -15.30 -6.20 0.28
CA THR A 375 -16.55 -5.94 1.02
C THR A 375 -17.80 -6.30 0.23
N ARG A 376 -17.69 -6.42 -1.11
CA ARG A 376 -18.76 -6.75 -2.06
C ARG A 376 -18.65 -8.18 -2.61
N THR A 377 -17.54 -8.86 -2.31
CA THR A 377 -17.24 -10.20 -2.81
C THR A 377 -17.77 -11.26 -1.85
N ASP A 378 -18.57 -12.18 -2.34
CA ASP A 378 -18.95 -13.39 -1.60
C ASP A 378 -17.86 -14.45 -1.74
N PHE A 379 -16.99 -14.56 -0.74
CA PHE A 379 -15.89 -15.52 -0.71
C PHE A 379 -16.36 -16.97 -0.46
N SER A 380 -17.60 -17.20 -0.03
CA SER A 380 -18.16 -18.54 0.18
C SER A 380 -18.46 -19.23 -1.14
N VAL A 381 -18.73 -18.47 -2.18
CA VAL A 381 -18.89 -19.00 -3.52
C VAL A 381 -17.54 -19.45 -4.05
N ALA A 382 -17.43 -20.77 -4.35
CA ALA A 382 -16.24 -21.28 -5.02
C ALA A 382 -15.95 -20.40 -6.25
N ALA A 383 -14.68 -20.02 -6.43
CA ALA A 383 -14.28 -19.21 -7.58
C ALA A 383 -14.80 -19.94 -8.83
N VAL A 384 -15.92 -19.49 -9.35
CA VAL A 384 -16.35 -19.88 -10.67
C VAL A 384 -15.25 -19.33 -11.55
N LYS A 385 -14.27 -20.20 -11.92
CA LYS A 385 -13.38 -19.83 -13.03
C LYS A 385 -14.32 -19.27 -14.06
N PRO A 386 -14.26 -17.98 -14.41
CA PRO A 386 -15.14 -17.49 -15.44
C PRO A 386 -14.90 -18.44 -16.58
N LYS A 387 -15.87 -19.32 -16.87
CA LYS A 387 -15.94 -19.83 -18.22
C LYS A 387 -15.88 -18.54 -19.00
N PRO A 388 -14.79 -18.28 -19.74
CA PRO A 388 -14.79 -17.10 -20.56
C PRO A 388 -16.14 -17.22 -21.25
N LYS A 389 -17.01 -16.19 -21.11
CA LYS A 389 -18.06 -15.97 -22.09
C LYS A 389 -17.28 -15.79 -23.37
N GLY A 390 -16.76 -16.92 -23.84
CA GLY A 390 -15.95 -16.95 -25.02
C GLY A 390 -16.90 -16.43 -26.07
N LYS A 391 -16.65 -15.24 -26.59
CA LYS A 391 -16.84 -15.08 -28.02
C LYS A 391 -16.36 -16.41 -28.54
N GLN A 392 -17.29 -17.22 -29.10
CA GLN A 392 -16.88 -18.47 -29.73
C GLN A 392 -15.88 -18.04 -30.80
N LEU A 393 -14.59 -18.14 -30.43
CA LEU A 393 -13.56 -17.75 -31.37
C LEU A 393 -13.63 -18.76 -32.51
N PRO A 394 -13.57 -18.28 -33.74
CA PRO A 394 -13.59 -19.14 -34.90
C PRO A 394 -12.52 -20.26 -34.77
N ALA A 395 -12.77 -21.42 -35.38
CA ALA A 395 -11.91 -22.59 -35.23
C ALA A 395 -10.54 -22.40 -35.87
N THR A 396 -10.42 -21.60 -36.95
CA THR A 396 -9.21 -21.38 -37.71
C THR A 396 -8.49 -20.09 -37.30
N VAL A 397 -7.17 -20.06 -37.36
CA VAL A 397 -6.35 -18.88 -37.05
C VAL A 397 -6.70 -17.71 -37.97
N VAL A 398 -6.89 -17.96 -39.26
CA VAL A 398 -7.30 -16.94 -40.24
C VAL A 398 -8.64 -16.31 -39.88
N ALA A 399 -9.64 -17.10 -39.48
CA ALA A 399 -10.92 -16.58 -39.06
C ALA A 399 -10.86 -15.77 -37.75
N ARG A 400 -9.92 -16.12 -36.84
CA ARG A 400 -9.66 -15.34 -35.61
C ARG A 400 -9.07 -13.97 -35.88
N LEU A 401 -8.33 -13.78 -36.98
CA LEU A 401 -7.87 -12.46 -37.40
C LEU A 401 -9.03 -11.52 -37.81
N GLY A 402 -10.21 -12.05 -38.09
CA GLY A 402 -11.44 -11.29 -38.33
C GLY A 402 -12.17 -10.84 -37.07
N VAL A 403 -11.76 -11.28 -35.89
CA VAL A 403 -12.40 -10.89 -34.61
C VAL A 403 -12.15 -9.41 -34.34
N LYS A 404 -13.22 -8.70 -33.94
CA LYS A 404 -13.12 -7.30 -33.53
C LYS A 404 -12.64 -7.21 -32.08
N ILE A 405 -11.61 -6.44 -31.87
CA ILE A 405 -11.05 -6.09 -30.56
C ILE A 405 -10.85 -4.56 -30.47
N GLU A 406 -10.77 -4.04 -29.29
CA GLU A 406 -10.46 -2.66 -29.01
C GLU A 406 -9.06 -2.57 -28.40
N VAL A 407 -8.21 -1.68 -28.90
CA VAL A 407 -6.86 -1.47 -28.42
C VAL A 407 -6.63 0.01 -28.09
N ASP A 408 -5.89 0.27 -27.00
CA ASP A 408 -5.39 1.60 -26.63
C ASP A 408 -3.90 1.47 -26.28
N PHE A 409 -3.07 1.46 -27.32
CA PHE A 409 -1.62 1.43 -27.16
C PHE A 409 -1.08 2.86 -27.11
N ARG A 410 -0.47 3.24 -26.01
CA ARG A 410 0.18 4.55 -25.80
C ARG A 410 1.67 4.35 -25.59
N ARG A 411 2.44 4.36 -26.69
CA ARG A 411 3.88 4.05 -26.69
C ARG A 411 4.20 2.65 -26.14
N THR A 412 3.26 1.71 -26.28
CA THR A 412 3.39 0.33 -25.83
C THR A 412 4.46 -0.38 -26.68
N PRO A 413 5.43 -1.11 -26.10
CA PRO A 413 6.39 -1.92 -26.85
C PRO A 413 5.70 -2.86 -27.83
N LEU A 414 6.29 -3.07 -29.02
CA LEU A 414 5.73 -3.97 -30.03
C LEU A 414 5.46 -5.37 -29.47
N GLN A 415 6.36 -5.89 -28.64
CA GLN A 415 6.19 -7.19 -28.01
C GLN A 415 4.92 -7.25 -27.19
N ASP A 416 4.69 -6.27 -26.31
CA ASP A 416 3.53 -6.21 -25.40
C ASP A 416 2.22 -5.99 -26.20
N ALA A 417 2.28 -5.18 -27.26
CA ALA A 417 1.13 -4.95 -28.14
C ALA A 417 0.71 -6.25 -28.88
N ILE A 418 1.69 -7.03 -29.34
CA ILE A 418 1.45 -8.30 -30.00
C ILE A 418 0.99 -9.38 -29.00
N GLU A 419 1.54 -9.39 -27.78
CA GLU A 419 1.13 -10.29 -26.70
C GLU A 419 -0.34 -10.04 -26.32
N PHE A 420 -0.74 -8.78 -26.14
CA PHE A 420 -2.15 -8.42 -25.93
C PHE A 420 -3.08 -8.98 -27.01
N ILE A 421 -2.71 -8.79 -28.29
CA ILE A 421 -3.50 -9.30 -29.43
C ILE A 421 -3.54 -10.84 -29.40
N SER A 422 -2.42 -11.50 -29.06
CA SER A 422 -2.30 -12.95 -28.93
C SER A 422 -3.30 -13.51 -27.88
N GLU A 423 -3.40 -12.87 -26.74
CA GLU A 423 -4.32 -13.25 -25.66
C GLU A 423 -5.78 -13.07 -26.06
N GLU A 424 -6.13 -11.95 -26.70
CA GLU A 424 -7.51 -11.64 -27.11
C GLU A 424 -8.08 -12.66 -28.11
N ILE A 425 -7.24 -13.16 -29.04
CA ILE A 425 -7.68 -14.15 -30.02
C ILE A 425 -7.27 -15.58 -29.68
N ARG A 426 -6.52 -15.76 -28.59
CA ARG A 426 -5.97 -17.05 -28.14
C ARG A 426 -5.19 -17.80 -29.23
N VAL A 427 -4.34 -17.07 -29.91
CA VAL A 427 -3.41 -17.60 -30.91
C VAL A 427 -2.01 -17.14 -30.53
N PRO A 428 -1.06 -18.06 -30.29
CA PRO A 428 0.29 -17.66 -29.95
C PRO A 428 0.98 -16.94 -31.10
N PHE A 429 1.57 -15.79 -30.80
CA PHE A 429 2.42 -15.04 -31.70
C PHE A 429 3.88 -15.30 -31.37
N GLU A 430 4.67 -15.53 -32.40
CA GLU A 430 6.13 -15.64 -32.33
C GLU A 430 6.76 -14.45 -33.06
N ILE A 431 7.59 -13.66 -32.38
CA ILE A 431 8.30 -12.54 -32.99
C ILE A 431 9.73 -13.00 -33.34
N ASP A 432 10.03 -13.06 -34.65
CA ASP A 432 11.37 -13.37 -35.17
C ASP A 432 12.29 -12.16 -34.93
N GLY A 433 12.88 -12.10 -33.72
CA GLY A 433 13.72 -10.99 -33.30
C GLY A 433 14.96 -10.77 -34.16
N ASP A 434 15.53 -11.85 -34.73
CA ASP A 434 16.71 -11.77 -35.60
C ASP A 434 16.32 -11.18 -36.96
N ALA A 435 15.19 -11.59 -37.52
CA ALA A 435 14.66 -11.00 -38.74
C ALA A 435 14.37 -9.50 -38.58
N LEU A 436 13.81 -9.08 -37.43
CA LEU A 436 13.57 -7.68 -37.13
C LEU A 436 14.87 -6.89 -37.02
N LYS A 437 15.90 -7.39 -36.32
CA LYS A 437 17.21 -6.75 -36.19
C LYS A 437 17.88 -6.52 -37.53
N LEU A 438 17.82 -7.51 -38.45
CA LEU A 438 18.37 -7.39 -39.80
C LEU A 438 17.71 -6.26 -40.60
N SER A 439 16.48 -5.90 -40.29
CA SER A 439 15.74 -4.80 -40.92
C SER A 439 15.77 -3.49 -40.11
N GLY A 440 16.61 -3.42 -39.06
CA GLY A 440 16.76 -2.23 -38.23
C GLY A 440 15.63 -2.03 -37.21
N PHE A 441 14.85 -3.07 -36.92
CA PHE A 441 13.75 -3.03 -35.97
C PHE A 441 14.06 -3.78 -34.68
N THR A 442 13.37 -3.45 -33.60
CA THR A 442 13.49 -4.14 -32.32
C THR A 442 12.10 -4.49 -31.76
N LYS A 443 12.05 -5.46 -30.86
CA LYS A 443 10.83 -5.87 -30.15
C LYS A 443 10.25 -4.75 -29.27
N ASN A 444 11.09 -3.80 -28.86
CA ASN A 444 10.72 -2.70 -27.94
C ASN A 444 10.24 -1.43 -28.64
N MET A 445 10.02 -1.47 -29.98
CA MET A 445 9.56 -0.29 -30.69
C MET A 445 8.18 0.16 -30.21
N PRO A 446 8.00 1.45 -29.85
CA PRO A 446 6.75 1.93 -29.28
C PRO A 446 5.62 1.95 -30.30
N GLN A 447 4.47 1.40 -29.93
CA GLN A 447 3.23 1.42 -30.69
C GLN A 447 2.30 2.45 -30.11
N THR A 448 1.72 3.30 -30.96
CA THR A 448 0.66 4.24 -30.58
C THR A 448 -0.54 4.01 -31.48
N LEU A 449 -1.58 3.37 -30.93
CA LEU A 449 -2.79 3.01 -31.66
C LEU A 449 -3.97 2.89 -30.69
N ALA A 450 -4.93 3.81 -30.78
CA ALA A 450 -6.19 3.77 -30.03
C ALA A 450 -7.34 3.59 -31.00
N LYS A 451 -7.83 2.34 -31.16
CA LYS A 451 -8.87 2.04 -32.15
C LYS A 451 -9.55 0.71 -31.85
N ALA A 452 -10.85 0.65 -32.17
CA ALA A 452 -11.60 -0.60 -32.32
C ALA A 452 -11.56 -1.08 -33.77
N GLY A 453 -11.27 -2.35 -34.02
CA GLY A 453 -11.19 -2.91 -35.36
C GLY A 453 -10.98 -4.41 -35.35
N THR A 454 -10.95 -5.03 -36.55
CA THR A 454 -10.55 -6.42 -36.67
C THR A 454 -9.06 -6.58 -36.34
N VAL A 455 -8.66 -7.69 -35.77
CA VAL A 455 -7.25 -8.00 -35.50
C VAL A 455 -6.41 -7.86 -36.78
N LYS A 456 -6.94 -8.31 -37.91
CA LYS A 456 -6.33 -8.12 -39.23
C LYS A 456 -6.02 -6.64 -39.49
N SER A 457 -7.02 -5.73 -39.33
CA SER A 457 -6.85 -4.33 -39.60
C SER A 457 -5.90 -3.62 -38.63
N LEU A 458 -5.91 -4.04 -37.35
CA LEU A 458 -5.00 -3.53 -36.33
C LEU A 458 -3.55 -3.96 -36.59
N LEU A 459 -3.31 -5.22 -36.93
CA LEU A 459 -1.99 -5.71 -37.34
C LEU A 459 -1.50 -5.00 -38.60
N HIS A 460 -2.39 -4.75 -39.57
CA HIS A 460 -2.04 -3.96 -40.74
C HIS A 460 -1.54 -2.56 -40.39
N GLN A 461 -2.21 -1.89 -39.45
CA GLN A 461 -1.81 -0.55 -39.00
C GLN A 461 -0.47 -0.57 -38.25
N ILE A 462 -0.23 -1.58 -37.42
CA ILE A 462 1.05 -1.77 -36.74
C ILE A 462 2.15 -2.01 -37.78
N MET A 463 1.95 -2.93 -38.71
CA MET A 463 2.95 -3.27 -39.74
C MET A 463 3.22 -2.17 -40.75
N LYS A 464 2.22 -1.32 -41.07
CA LYS A 464 2.39 -0.17 -41.96
C LYS A 464 3.45 0.82 -41.47
N GLN A 465 3.72 0.86 -40.17
CA GLN A 465 4.78 1.68 -39.57
C GLN A 465 6.19 1.11 -39.84
N TYR A 466 6.28 -0.16 -40.29
CA TYR A 466 7.54 -0.90 -40.44
C TYR A 466 7.63 -1.48 -41.86
N LYS A 467 8.41 -0.83 -42.69
CA LYS A 467 8.54 -1.24 -44.09
C LYS A 467 9.12 -2.65 -44.21
N GLY A 468 8.36 -3.55 -44.85
CA GLY A 468 8.80 -4.95 -45.08
C GLY A 468 8.48 -5.91 -43.94
N MET A 469 7.79 -5.49 -42.88
CA MET A 469 7.29 -6.40 -41.86
C MET A 469 6.07 -7.18 -42.37
N VAL A 470 6.04 -8.48 -42.15
CA VAL A 470 4.97 -9.38 -42.58
C VAL A 470 4.61 -10.37 -41.49
N ILE A 471 3.38 -10.90 -41.54
CA ILE A 471 2.98 -12.05 -40.73
C ILE A 471 2.88 -13.30 -41.57
N VAL A 472 3.22 -14.41 -40.98
CA VAL A 472 3.05 -15.77 -41.52
C VAL A 472 2.06 -16.52 -40.63
N VAL A 473 0.98 -17.04 -41.19
CA VAL A 473 -0.01 -17.82 -40.47
C VAL A 473 0.25 -19.30 -40.70
N ASP A 474 0.45 -20.04 -39.62
CA ASP A 474 0.61 -21.49 -39.64
C ASP A 474 -0.64 -22.14 -38.99
N GLU A 475 -1.60 -22.52 -39.82
CA GLU A 475 -2.84 -23.17 -39.36
C GLU A 475 -2.59 -24.55 -38.75
N GLY A 476 -1.56 -25.28 -39.20
CA GLY A 476 -1.20 -26.59 -38.68
C GLY A 476 -0.69 -26.53 -37.25
N LYS A 477 0.15 -25.56 -36.95
CA LYS A 477 0.69 -25.31 -35.61
C LYS A 477 -0.16 -24.31 -34.80
N LYS A 478 -1.24 -23.79 -35.39
CA LYS A 478 -2.16 -22.78 -34.78
C LYS A 478 -1.40 -21.58 -34.20
N ARG A 479 -0.43 -21.03 -34.94
CA ARG A 479 0.38 -19.88 -34.53
C ARG A 479 0.56 -18.86 -35.63
N ILE A 480 0.95 -17.65 -35.25
CA ILE A 480 1.29 -16.55 -36.16
C ILE A 480 2.73 -16.14 -35.88
N THR A 481 3.53 -16.00 -36.93
CA THR A 481 4.93 -15.52 -36.83
C THR A 481 5.03 -14.13 -37.44
N LEU A 482 5.54 -13.17 -36.68
CA LEU A 482 5.89 -11.84 -37.13
C LEU A 482 7.36 -11.83 -37.57
N THR A 483 7.60 -11.54 -38.84
CA THR A 483 8.94 -11.59 -39.45
C THR A 483 9.09 -10.50 -40.52
N THR A 484 10.13 -10.53 -41.33
CA THR A 484 10.33 -9.61 -42.43
C THR A 484 10.24 -10.34 -43.78
N GLU A 485 9.84 -9.60 -44.84
CA GLU A 485 9.64 -10.17 -46.17
C GLU A 485 10.89 -10.88 -46.71
N PRO A 486 12.13 -10.35 -46.59
CA PRO A 486 13.32 -11.04 -47.03
C PRO A 486 13.55 -12.37 -46.31
N VAL A 487 13.33 -12.40 -44.97
CA VAL A 487 13.53 -13.62 -44.18
C VAL A 487 12.41 -14.62 -44.45
N ALA A 488 11.17 -14.19 -44.63
CA ALA A 488 10.08 -15.08 -45.02
C ALA A 488 10.37 -15.77 -46.37
N LYS A 489 10.85 -15.02 -47.37
CA LYS A 489 11.25 -15.57 -48.69
C LYS A 489 12.42 -16.57 -48.54
N MET A 490 13.43 -16.24 -47.76
CA MET A 490 14.58 -17.09 -47.52
C MET A 490 14.18 -18.43 -46.81
N LYS A 491 13.23 -18.38 -45.91
CA LYS A 491 12.69 -19.55 -45.20
C LYS A 491 11.58 -20.28 -45.97
N GLY A 492 11.25 -19.87 -47.21
CA GLY A 492 10.20 -20.47 -48.02
C GLY A 492 8.79 -20.27 -47.44
N LEU A 493 8.60 -19.31 -46.54
CA LEU A 493 7.33 -19.04 -45.88
C LEU A 493 6.47 -18.07 -46.71
N LYS A 494 5.19 -18.35 -46.80
CA LYS A 494 4.25 -17.51 -47.55
C LYS A 494 3.68 -16.43 -46.64
N PRO A 495 3.96 -15.14 -46.91
CA PRO A 495 3.34 -14.03 -46.16
C PRO A 495 1.82 -14.04 -46.27
N PHE A 496 1.15 -13.79 -45.16
CA PHE A 496 -0.30 -13.62 -45.13
C PHE A 496 -0.67 -12.16 -45.53
N SER A 497 -1.55 -12.02 -46.49
CA SER A 497 -2.02 -10.67 -46.90
C SER A 497 -2.93 -10.07 -45.85
N VAL A 498 -2.48 -8.95 -45.26
CA VAL A 498 -3.21 -8.20 -44.24
C VAL A 498 -3.97 -7.02 -44.86
N SER A 499 -3.87 -6.80 -46.20
CA SER A 499 -4.66 -5.79 -46.89
C SER A 499 -6.15 -6.08 -46.78
N ASP A 500 -6.95 -5.03 -46.69
CA ASP A 500 -8.43 -5.10 -46.60
C ASP A 500 -9.02 -5.79 -47.82
#